data_d0c03ce9f5f71a1aa3fb58ed1bbb127c
#
_entry.id   d0c03ce9f5f71a1aa3fb58ed1bbb127c
#
_cell.length_a   1.000
_cell.length_b   1.000
_cell.length_c   1.000
_cell.angle_alpha   90.00
_cell.angle_beta   90.00
_cell.angle_gamma   90.00
#
_symmetry.space_group_name_H-M   'P 1'
#
loop_
_entity.id
_entity.type
_entity.pdbx_description
1 polymer ?
#
loop_
_entity_poly.entity_id
_entity_poly.type
_entity_poly.pdbx_seq_one_letter_code
_entity_poly.pdbx_strand_id
1 'polypeptide(L)'
;MSATKEIEKELNVGQRGPVEHERRDQIIKSADEHFRKYGYSKTTVSDLSKAIGVSSAYIYRFFESKQAIGEAICAMTLGRIGDTILEIANSDQSASSRIRKLYKAMVDKGFELFFNDRKLHDIVIAAIDGKWSSVVGYKEVKLSAIRKIVVDGRESGEFERKTPLDETCLAILETLAPFAHPILLEQNDPEGLHESASAVSSLVLRSLAP
;
A
#
# COMPACT_ATOMS: atom_id res chain seq x y z
N MET A 1 -44.18 -19.61 -11.82
CA MET A 1 -43.50 -19.40 -10.51
C MET A 1 -42.10 -20.06 -10.43
N SER A 2 -41.48 -20.44 -11.54
CA SER A 2 -40.15 -21.11 -11.55
C SER A 2 -39.00 -20.18 -11.94
N ALA A 3 -39.20 -19.26 -12.87
CA ALA A 3 -38.13 -18.42 -13.40
C ALA A 3 -37.59 -17.34 -12.42
N THR A 4 -38.41 -16.82 -11.52
CA THR A 4 -38.04 -15.80 -10.55
C THR A 4 -37.11 -16.36 -9.44
N LYS A 5 -37.29 -17.65 -9.09
CA LYS A 5 -36.43 -18.33 -8.11
C LYS A 5 -35.06 -18.72 -8.66
N GLU A 6 -34.94 -18.94 -9.96
CA GLU A 6 -33.66 -19.21 -10.62
C GLU A 6 -32.82 -17.92 -10.75
N ILE A 7 -33.43 -16.79 -11.08
CA ILE A 7 -32.78 -15.48 -11.16
C ILE A 7 -32.30 -15.04 -9.78
N GLU A 8 -33.07 -15.27 -8.70
CA GLU A 8 -32.61 -14.98 -7.32
C GLU A 8 -31.47 -15.89 -6.87
N LYS A 9 -31.36 -17.11 -7.44
CA LYS A 9 -30.25 -18.01 -7.10
C LYS A 9 -28.96 -17.69 -7.84
N GLU A 10 -29.04 -17.14 -9.04
CA GLU A 10 -27.85 -16.66 -9.80
C GLU A 10 -27.31 -15.33 -9.28
N LEU A 11 -28.16 -14.46 -8.72
CA LEU A 11 -27.73 -13.19 -8.08
C LEU A 11 -27.03 -13.37 -6.72
N ASN A 12 -27.13 -14.56 -6.11
CA ASN A 12 -26.50 -14.88 -4.81
C ASN A 12 -25.13 -15.57 -4.94
N VAL A 13 -24.61 -15.75 -6.14
CA VAL A 13 -23.27 -16.29 -6.36
C VAL A 13 -22.29 -15.12 -6.40
N GLY A 14 -21.85 -14.64 -5.21
CA GLY A 14 -20.77 -13.65 -5.12
C GLY A 14 -20.78 -12.71 -3.92
N GLN A 15 -21.88 -12.56 -3.19
CA GLN A 15 -21.88 -11.78 -1.94
C GLN A 15 -21.75 -12.74 -0.74
N ARG A 16 -20.51 -12.86 -0.23
CA ARG A 16 -20.28 -13.46 1.10
C ARG A 16 -21.02 -12.63 2.13
N GLY A 17 -21.89 -13.26 2.94
CA GLY A 17 -22.69 -12.55 3.94
C GLY A 17 -21.84 -11.85 5.01
N PRO A 18 -22.38 -10.88 5.77
CA PRO A 18 -21.65 -10.11 6.80
C PRO A 18 -20.83 -10.99 7.75
N VAL A 19 -21.35 -12.14 8.15
CA VAL A 19 -20.67 -13.11 9.04
C VAL A 19 -19.43 -13.73 8.38
N GLU A 20 -19.41 -13.93 7.06
CA GLU A 20 -18.22 -14.46 6.35
C GLU A 20 -17.14 -13.39 6.25
N HIS A 21 -17.50 -12.12 6.06
CA HIS A 21 -16.54 -11.00 6.09
C HIS A 21 -15.89 -10.87 7.48
N GLU A 22 -16.68 -10.88 8.56
CA GLU A 22 -16.16 -10.82 9.92
C GLU A 22 -15.17 -11.97 10.21
N ARG A 23 -15.49 -13.18 9.77
CA ARG A 23 -14.61 -14.35 9.98
C ARG A 23 -13.33 -14.24 9.15
N ARG A 24 -13.42 -13.74 7.93
CA ARG A 24 -12.26 -13.47 7.09
C ARG A 24 -11.34 -12.44 7.73
N ASP A 25 -11.90 -11.36 8.27
CA ASP A 25 -11.17 -10.30 8.95
C ASP A 25 -10.52 -10.79 10.26
N GLN A 26 -11.19 -11.67 11.00
CA GLN A 26 -10.61 -12.33 12.17
C GLN A 26 -9.39 -13.18 11.81
N ILE A 27 -9.45 -13.94 10.71
CA ILE A 27 -8.30 -14.72 10.23
C ILE A 27 -7.15 -13.78 9.84
N ILE A 28 -7.42 -12.69 9.09
CA ILE A 28 -6.41 -11.70 8.69
C ILE A 28 -5.74 -11.10 9.94
N LYS A 29 -6.53 -10.64 10.92
CA LYS A 29 -6.01 -10.03 12.14
C LYS A 29 -5.12 -10.99 12.93
N SER A 30 -5.58 -12.21 13.16
CA SER A 30 -4.80 -13.20 13.89
C SER A 30 -3.55 -13.65 13.12
N ALA A 31 -3.62 -13.72 11.80
CA ALA A 31 -2.48 -14.02 10.96
C ALA A 31 -1.45 -12.88 10.96
N ASP A 32 -1.90 -11.62 10.93
CA ASP A 32 -1.03 -10.45 11.05
C ASP A 32 -0.28 -10.45 12.38
N GLU A 33 -0.98 -10.66 13.50
CA GLU A 33 -0.37 -10.79 14.83
C GLU A 33 0.66 -11.95 14.89
N HIS A 34 0.34 -13.09 14.27
CA HIS A 34 1.23 -14.25 14.23
C HIS A 34 2.47 -14.00 13.35
N PHE A 35 2.30 -13.39 12.17
CA PHE A 35 3.42 -13.02 11.29
C PHE A 35 4.32 -11.98 11.94
N ARG A 36 3.76 -11.00 12.65
CA ARG A 36 4.52 -10.02 13.46
C ARG A 36 5.34 -10.69 14.56
N LYS A 37 4.86 -11.76 15.13
CA LYS A 37 5.55 -12.46 16.23
C LYS A 37 6.62 -13.44 15.74
N TYR A 38 6.33 -14.18 14.68
CA TYR A 38 7.16 -15.32 14.26
C TYR A 38 7.82 -15.15 12.89
N GLY A 39 7.42 -14.17 12.10
CA GLY A 39 7.83 -13.93 10.73
C GLY A 39 6.94 -14.66 9.71
N TYR A 40 6.74 -14.02 8.55
CA TYR A 40 5.94 -14.59 7.47
C TYR A 40 6.58 -15.87 6.92
N SER A 41 7.87 -15.83 6.60
CA SER A 41 8.57 -16.94 5.95
C SER A 41 8.58 -18.23 6.80
N LYS A 42 8.64 -18.09 8.12
CA LYS A 42 8.71 -19.20 9.08
C LYS A 42 7.35 -19.77 9.49
N THR A 43 6.25 -19.10 9.14
CA THR A 43 4.89 -19.49 9.52
C THR A 43 4.24 -20.34 8.45
N THR A 44 3.54 -21.40 8.83
CA THR A 44 2.69 -22.22 7.95
C THR A 44 1.20 -21.97 8.21
N VAL A 45 0.32 -22.41 7.28
CA VAL A 45 -1.14 -22.35 7.52
C VAL A 45 -1.55 -23.23 8.72
N SER A 46 -0.81 -24.32 8.97
CA SER A 46 -1.02 -25.15 10.15
C SER A 46 -0.72 -24.41 11.45
N ASP A 47 0.32 -23.58 11.47
CA ASP A 47 0.65 -22.77 12.66
C ASP A 47 -0.42 -21.70 12.90
N LEU A 48 -0.89 -21.06 11.84
CA LEU A 48 -2.01 -20.11 11.93
C LEU A 48 -3.29 -20.77 12.44
N SER A 49 -3.62 -21.97 11.92
CA SER A 49 -4.83 -22.69 12.34
C SER A 49 -4.80 -23.03 13.83
N LYS A 50 -3.64 -23.47 14.36
CA LYS A 50 -3.44 -23.72 15.79
C LYS A 50 -3.56 -22.43 16.62
N ALA A 51 -2.96 -21.33 16.14
CA ALA A 51 -2.99 -20.06 16.85
C ALA A 51 -4.42 -19.48 16.94
N ILE A 52 -5.23 -19.68 15.88
CA ILE A 52 -6.62 -19.20 15.81
C ILE A 52 -7.59 -20.16 16.51
N GLY A 53 -7.20 -21.41 16.73
CA GLY A 53 -8.06 -22.45 17.32
C GLY A 53 -9.06 -23.04 16.32
N VAL A 54 -8.68 -23.12 15.04
CA VAL A 54 -9.51 -23.68 13.96
C VAL A 54 -8.75 -24.78 13.19
N SER A 55 -9.42 -25.50 12.30
CA SER A 55 -8.75 -26.43 11.39
C SER A 55 -8.10 -25.68 10.21
N SER A 56 -7.02 -26.25 9.65
CA SER A 56 -6.44 -25.70 8.40
C SER A 56 -7.46 -25.70 7.25
N ALA A 57 -8.34 -26.70 7.18
CA ALA A 57 -9.41 -26.74 6.21
C ALA A 57 -10.40 -25.56 6.36
N TYR A 58 -10.62 -25.09 7.59
CA TYR A 58 -11.42 -23.89 7.83
C TYR A 58 -10.77 -22.62 7.24
N ILE A 59 -9.43 -22.46 7.40
CA ILE A 59 -8.70 -21.34 6.81
C ILE A 59 -8.78 -21.40 5.28
N TYR A 60 -8.60 -22.59 4.68
CA TYR A 60 -8.66 -22.78 3.22
C TYR A 60 -10.03 -22.49 2.59
N ARG A 61 -11.11 -22.39 3.37
CA ARG A 61 -12.40 -21.89 2.88
C ARG A 61 -12.38 -20.40 2.52
N PHE A 62 -11.48 -19.62 3.15
CA PHE A 62 -11.40 -18.17 3.00
C PHE A 62 -10.19 -17.72 2.17
N PHE A 63 -9.11 -18.51 2.21
CA PHE A 63 -7.84 -18.18 1.57
C PHE A 63 -7.23 -19.41 0.91
N GLU A 64 -6.95 -19.32 -0.36
CA GLU A 64 -6.38 -20.42 -1.16
C GLU A 64 -4.98 -20.85 -0.71
N SER A 65 -4.23 -19.94 -0.08
CA SER A 65 -2.84 -20.16 0.32
C SER A 65 -2.42 -19.21 1.46
N LYS A 66 -1.26 -19.49 2.06
CA LYS A 66 -0.59 -18.54 2.96
C LYS A 66 -0.31 -17.20 2.26
N GLN A 67 0.04 -17.24 0.97
CA GLN A 67 0.26 -16.04 0.18
C GLN A 67 -1.00 -15.18 0.10
N ALA A 68 -2.17 -15.77 -0.15
CA ALA A 68 -3.43 -15.03 -0.20
C ALA A 68 -3.76 -14.33 1.13
N ILE A 69 -3.39 -14.93 2.27
CA ILE A 69 -3.50 -14.27 3.59
C ILE A 69 -2.51 -13.10 3.68
N GLY A 70 -1.25 -13.33 3.29
CA GLY A 70 -0.21 -12.31 3.28
C GLY A 70 -0.58 -11.13 2.38
N GLU A 71 -1.14 -11.41 1.21
CA GLU A 71 -1.60 -10.41 0.25
C GLU A 71 -2.73 -9.53 0.82
N ALA A 72 -3.67 -10.14 1.56
CA ALA A 72 -4.73 -9.39 2.24
C ALA A 72 -4.16 -8.48 3.35
N ILE A 73 -3.16 -8.93 4.11
CA ILE A 73 -2.48 -8.12 5.12
C ILE A 73 -1.71 -6.96 4.47
N CYS A 74 -0.96 -7.24 3.39
CA CYS A 74 -0.26 -6.21 2.63
C CYS A 74 -1.22 -5.18 2.05
N ALA A 75 -2.34 -5.61 1.45
CA ALA A 75 -3.35 -4.72 0.90
C ALA A 75 -3.93 -3.79 1.97
N MET A 76 -4.23 -4.30 3.16
CA MET A 76 -4.73 -3.49 4.27
C MET A 76 -3.68 -2.47 4.75
N THR A 77 -2.43 -2.87 4.85
CA THR A 77 -1.33 -2.02 5.34
C THR A 77 -0.97 -0.94 4.31
N LEU A 78 -0.79 -1.32 3.04
CA LEU A 78 -0.49 -0.40 1.95
C LEU A 78 -1.68 0.51 1.63
N GLY A 79 -2.91 0.03 1.84
CA GLY A 79 -4.13 0.82 1.72
C GLY A 79 -4.12 2.03 2.66
N ARG A 80 -3.78 1.85 3.95
CA ARG A 80 -3.69 2.96 4.91
C ARG A 80 -2.66 4.03 4.50
N ILE A 81 -1.53 3.59 3.94
CA ILE A 81 -0.52 4.53 3.41
C ILE A 81 -1.08 5.22 2.17
N GLY A 82 -1.75 4.46 1.30
CA GLY A 82 -2.42 4.98 0.10
C GLY A 82 -3.45 6.05 0.42
N ASP A 83 -4.28 5.84 1.45
CA ASP A 83 -5.27 6.82 1.93
C ASP A 83 -4.59 8.14 2.32
N THR A 84 -3.50 8.08 3.10
CA THR A 84 -2.71 9.28 3.46
C THR A 84 -2.17 10.01 2.22
N ILE A 85 -1.68 9.27 1.22
CA ILE A 85 -1.17 9.83 -0.03
C ILE A 85 -2.30 10.52 -0.81
N LEU A 86 -3.48 9.88 -0.89
CA LEU A 86 -4.65 10.45 -1.57
C LEU A 86 -5.20 11.67 -0.83
N GLU A 87 -5.22 11.68 0.50
CA GLU A 87 -5.59 12.85 1.31
C GLU A 87 -4.67 14.04 1.00
N ILE A 88 -3.36 13.82 0.94
CA ILE A 88 -2.39 14.85 0.56
C ILE A 88 -2.69 15.37 -0.86
N ALA A 89 -2.91 14.46 -1.81
CA ALA A 89 -3.16 14.82 -3.21
C ALA A 89 -4.46 15.60 -3.41
N ASN A 90 -5.47 15.37 -2.57
CA ASN A 90 -6.78 16.01 -2.65
C ASN A 90 -6.93 17.22 -1.70
N SER A 91 -5.88 17.58 -0.95
CA SER A 91 -5.94 18.74 -0.05
C SER A 91 -5.95 20.08 -0.80
N ASP A 92 -6.54 21.12 -0.19
CA ASP A 92 -6.64 22.48 -0.75
C ASP A 92 -5.32 23.27 -0.73
N GLN A 93 -4.20 22.59 -0.52
CA GLN A 93 -2.88 23.24 -0.48
C GLN A 93 -2.31 23.41 -1.88
N SER A 94 -1.33 24.32 -1.99
CA SER A 94 -0.57 24.49 -3.24
C SER A 94 0.05 23.17 -3.71
N ALA A 95 0.17 22.98 -5.01
CA ALA A 95 0.76 21.78 -5.58
C ALA A 95 2.19 21.55 -5.08
N SER A 96 2.96 22.60 -4.91
CA SER A 96 4.31 22.59 -4.35
C SER A 96 4.32 22.11 -2.90
N SER A 97 3.35 22.52 -2.07
CA SER A 97 3.21 22.05 -0.68
C SER A 97 2.85 20.57 -0.63
N ARG A 98 1.94 20.12 -1.51
CA ARG A 98 1.52 18.71 -1.60
C ARG A 98 2.68 17.79 -2.01
N ILE A 99 3.55 18.21 -2.95
CA ILE A 99 4.77 17.47 -3.30
C ILE A 99 5.67 17.31 -2.06
N ARG A 100 5.98 18.38 -1.32
CA ARG A 100 6.81 18.29 -0.11
C ARG A 100 6.21 17.36 0.94
N LYS A 101 4.89 17.44 1.15
CA LYS A 101 4.17 16.57 2.10
C LYS A 101 4.17 15.12 1.65
N LEU A 102 4.08 14.84 0.36
CA LEU A 102 4.15 13.49 -0.18
C LEU A 102 5.49 12.84 0.17
N TYR A 103 6.62 13.51 -0.09
CA TYR A 103 7.95 13.00 0.27
C TYR A 103 8.10 12.78 1.78
N LYS A 104 7.66 13.74 2.59
CA LYS A 104 7.68 13.60 4.04
C LYS A 104 6.84 12.41 4.51
N ALA A 105 5.61 12.26 4.00
CA ALA A 105 4.73 11.18 4.37
C ALA A 105 5.29 9.80 3.98
N MET A 106 6.00 9.70 2.85
CA MET A 106 6.68 8.45 2.46
C MET A 106 7.73 8.03 3.48
N VAL A 107 8.54 8.97 3.98
CA VAL A 107 9.53 8.69 5.04
C VAL A 107 8.83 8.32 6.34
N ASP A 108 7.88 9.13 6.82
CA ASP A 108 7.17 8.91 8.09
C ASP A 108 6.48 7.55 8.11
N LYS A 109 5.73 7.22 7.04
CA LYS A 109 5.01 5.95 6.92
C LYS A 109 5.92 4.75 6.67
N GLY A 110 7.03 4.96 5.97
CA GLY A 110 8.06 3.95 5.81
C GLY A 110 8.65 3.56 7.17
N PHE A 111 9.01 4.54 8.00
CA PHE A 111 9.51 4.26 9.35
C PHE A 111 8.46 3.63 10.25
N GLU A 112 7.23 4.14 10.26
CA GLU A 112 6.14 3.55 11.03
C GLU A 112 5.96 2.07 10.71
N LEU A 113 6.03 1.70 9.42
CA LEU A 113 5.84 0.34 8.97
C LEU A 113 7.05 -0.57 9.24
N PHE A 114 8.28 -0.08 9.02
CA PHE A 114 9.47 -0.94 8.97
C PHE A 114 10.30 -0.93 10.25
N PHE A 115 10.32 0.16 11.01
CA PHE A 115 11.12 0.23 12.25
C PHE A 115 10.34 -0.20 13.49
N ASN A 116 9.04 0.04 13.54
CA ASN A 116 8.21 -0.43 14.66
C ASN A 116 7.92 -1.93 14.56
N ASP A 117 8.13 -2.55 13.40
CA ASP A 117 7.74 -3.94 13.19
C ASP A 117 8.65 -4.69 12.20
N ARG A 118 9.90 -4.94 12.64
CA ARG A 118 10.93 -5.65 11.83
C ARG A 118 10.46 -6.98 11.22
N LYS A 119 9.40 -7.60 11.74
CA LYS A 119 8.90 -8.87 11.24
C LYS A 119 7.88 -8.75 10.11
N LEU A 120 7.32 -7.56 9.89
CA LEU A 120 6.58 -7.25 8.67
C LEU A 120 7.50 -7.10 7.45
N HIS A 121 8.79 -6.88 7.67
CA HIS A 121 9.77 -6.78 6.60
C HIS A 121 9.75 -8.03 5.69
N ASP A 122 9.73 -9.23 6.28
CA ASP A 122 9.69 -10.49 5.54
C ASP A 122 8.49 -10.59 4.57
N ILE A 123 7.31 -10.12 5.00
CA ILE A 123 6.12 -10.20 4.16
C ILE A 123 6.15 -9.17 3.03
N VAL A 124 6.70 -7.97 3.29
CA VAL A 124 6.82 -6.94 2.27
C VAL A 124 7.87 -7.31 1.22
N ILE A 125 9.00 -7.89 1.63
CA ILE A 125 9.98 -8.42 0.67
C ILE A 125 9.35 -9.53 -0.18
N ALA A 126 8.66 -10.49 0.44
CA ALA A 126 7.95 -11.55 -0.30
C ALA A 126 6.91 -10.98 -1.27
N ALA A 127 6.24 -9.89 -0.90
CA ALA A 127 5.24 -9.23 -1.73
C ALA A 127 5.88 -8.51 -2.94
N ILE A 128 7.04 -7.87 -2.74
CA ILE A 128 7.80 -7.19 -3.80
C ILE A 128 8.36 -8.24 -4.78
N ASP A 129 9.05 -9.26 -4.28
CA ASP A 129 9.65 -10.33 -5.07
C ASP A 129 8.60 -11.12 -5.85
N GLY A 130 7.48 -11.41 -5.20
CA GLY A 130 6.34 -12.11 -5.79
C GLY A 130 5.45 -11.24 -6.69
N LYS A 131 5.72 -9.93 -6.78
CA LYS A 131 4.90 -8.96 -7.53
C LYS A 131 3.40 -9.08 -7.18
N TRP A 132 3.11 -9.14 -5.89
CA TRP A 132 1.74 -9.32 -5.42
C TRP A 132 0.84 -8.17 -5.89
N SER A 133 -0.44 -8.46 -6.09
CA SER A 133 -1.43 -7.49 -6.58
C SER A 133 -1.54 -6.25 -5.68
N SER A 134 -1.36 -6.42 -4.38
CA SER A 134 -1.33 -5.33 -3.40
C SER A 134 -0.19 -4.32 -3.64
N VAL A 135 1.00 -4.79 -4.04
CA VAL A 135 2.15 -3.93 -4.35
C VAL A 135 1.94 -3.20 -5.67
N VAL A 136 1.39 -3.90 -6.67
CA VAL A 136 1.06 -3.30 -7.97
C VAL A 136 0.00 -2.22 -7.78
N GLY A 137 -1.09 -2.51 -7.07
CA GLY A 137 -2.15 -1.55 -6.78
C GLY A 137 -1.65 -0.33 -6.00
N TYR A 138 -0.74 -0.52 -5.05
CA TYR A 138 -0.14 0.59 -4.32
C TYR A 138 0.72 1.50 -5.21
N LYS A 139 1.41 0.94 -6.22
CA LYS A 139 2.13 1.73 -7.24
C LYS A 139 1.16 2.61 -8.03
N GLU A 140 0.01 2.07 -8.43
CA GLU A 140 -1.03 2.83 -9.14
C GLU A 140 -1.63 3.96 -8.29
N VAL A 141 -1.86 3.73 -7.00
CA VAL A 141 -2.32 4.77 -6.06
C VAL A 141 -1.32 5.92 -6.00
N LYS A 142 -0.03 5.63 -5.84
CA LYS A 142 1.02 6.67 -5.85
C LYS A 142 1.04 7.46 -7.16
N LEU A 143 0.99 6.75 -8.28
CA LEU A 143 1.01 7.39 -9.61
C LEU A 143 -0.21 8.29 -9.82
N SER A 144 -1.40 7.83 -9.42
CA SER A 144 -2.64 8.61 -9.48
C SER A 144 -2.56 9.89 -8.64
N ALA A 145 -2.05 9.79 -7.41
CA ALA A 145 -1.87 10.93 -6.52
C ALA A 145 -0.87 11.96 -7.09
N ILE A 146 0.28 11.49 -7.60
CA ILE A 146 1.28 12.34 -8.26
C ILE A 146 0.66 13.05 -9.46
N ARG A 147 -0.06 12.31 -10.32
CA ARG A 147 -0.73 12.86 -11.50
C ARG A 147 -1.70 13.97 -11.11
N LYS A 148 -2.52 13.76 -10.08
CA LYS A 148 -3.45 14.77 -9.58
C LYS A 148 -2.70 16.05 -9.16
N ILE A 149 -1.63 15.92 -8.37
CA ILE A 149 -0.85 17.08 -7.91
C ILE A 149 -0.20 17.83 -9.09
N VAL A 150 0.36 17.09 -10.07
CA VAL A 150 1.02 17.71 -11.23
C VAL A 150 0.00 18.41 -12.12
N VAL A 151 -1.16 17.81 -12.36
CA VAL A 151 -2.24 18.43 -13.16
C VAL A 151 -2.70 19.73 -12.50
N ASP A 152 -3.04 19.69 -11.21
CA ASP A 152 -3.49 20.88 -10.47
C ASP A 152 -2.42 21.98 -10.45
N GLY A 153 -1.14 21.60 -10.28
CA GLY A 153 -0.03 22.56 -10.32
C GLY A 153 0.17 23.21 -11.68
N ARG A 154 -0.10 22.46 -12.75
CA ARG A 154 -0.10 23.01 -14.12
C ARG A 154 -1.30 23.94 -14.37
N GLU A 155 -2.46 23.60 -13.85
CA GLU A 155 -3.68 24.41 -13.97
C GLU A 155 -3.55 25.71 -13.19
N SER A 156 -2.98 25.69 -11.99
CA SER A 156 -2.74 26.87 -11.16
C SER A 156 -1.55 27.73 -11.64
N GLY A 157 -0.74 27.23 -12.58
CA GLY A 157 0.47 27.92 -13.05
C GLY A 157 1.69 27.76 -12.12
N GLU A 158 1.61 26.92 -11.10
CA GLU A 158 2.77 26.59 -10.24
C GLU A 158 3.82 25.73 -10.97
N PHE A 159 3.38 24.92 -11.95
CA PHE A 159 4.24 23.97 -12.64
C PHE A 159 4.27 24.20 -14.15
N GLU A 160 5.44 23.95 -14.74
CA GLU A 160 5.65 24.01 -16.18
C GLU A 160 4.77 23.00 -16.92
N ARG A 161 4.53 23.23 -18.23
CA ARG A 161 3.67 22.41 -19.10
C ARG A 161 4.41 21.79 -20.29
N LYS A 162 5.73 21.96 -20.38
CA LYS A 162 6.53 21.58 -21.55
C LYS A 162 6.83 20.08 -21.55
N THR A 163 7.17 19.52 -20.38
CA THR A 163 7.46 18.09 -20.24
C THR A 163 6.18 17.26 -20.32
N PRO A 164 6.14 16.12 -21.04
CA PRO A 164 4.96 15.24 -21.05
C PRO A 164 4.52 14.84 -19.65
N LEU A 165 3.20 14.83 -19.41
CA LEU A 165 2.65 14.56 -18.09
C LEU A 165 3.06 13.19 -17.53
N ASP A 166 3.01 12.16 -18.39
CA ASP A 166 3.34 10.78 -17.98
C ASP A 166 4.82 10.64 -17.62
N GLU A 167 5.71 11.29 -18.37
CA GLU A 167 7.14 11.34 -18.08
C GLU A 167 7.40 12.05 -16.76
N THR A 168 6.78 13.20 -16.52
CA THR A 168 6.88 13.92 -15.26
C THR A 168 6.41 13.07 -14.07
N CYS A 169 5.26 12.42 -14.20
CA CYS A 169 4.70 11.60 -13.14
C CYS A 169 5.57 10.36 -12.85
N LEU A 170 6.10 9.71 -13.88
CA LEU A 170 6.99 8.57 -13.75
C LEU A 170 8.30 8.99 -13.06
N ALA A 171 8.91 10.08 -13.48
CA ALA A 171 10.15 10.60 -12.88
C ALA A 171 9.97 10.88 -11.38
N ILE A 172 8.87 11.56 -11.00
CA ILE A 172 8.56 11.80 -9.59
C ILE A 172 8.37 10.49 -8.83
N LEU A 173 7.62 9.53 -9.40
CA LEU A 173 7.38 8.22 -8.77
C LEU A 173 8.70 7.47 -8.50
N GLU A 174 9.61 7.47 -9.46
CA GLU A 174 10.92 6.78 -9.31
C GLU A 174 11.80 7.46 -8.25
N THR A 175 11.73 8.79 -8.08
CA THR A 175 12.46 9.48 -7.02
C THR A 175 11.92 9.22 -5.61
N LEU A 176 10.73 8.60 -5.47
CA LEU A 176 10.18 8.17 -4.18
C LEU A 176 10.71 6.80 -3.72
N ALA A 177 11.35 6.02 -4.60
CA ALA A 177 11.79 4.67 -4.29
C ALA A 177 12.70 4.57 -3.04
N PRO A 178 13.70 5.45 -2.82
CA PRO A 178 14.54 5.42 -1.63
C PRO A 178 13.76 5.58 -0.31
N PHE A 179 12.62 6.25 -0.35
CA PHE A 179 11.78 6.57 0.81
C PHE A 179 10.63 5.59 1.03
N ALA A 180 10.48 4.60 0.14
CA ALA A 180 9.39 3.64 0.13
C ALA A 180 9.85 2.19 0.19
N HIS A 181 11.08 1.90 -0.20
CA HIS A 181 11.59 0.54 -0.32
C HIS A 181 12.19 0.06 1.01
N PRO A 182 11.72 -1.07 1.59
CA PRO A 182 12.14 -1.53 2.91
C PRO A 182 13.66 -1.62 3.09
N ILE A 183 14.35 -2.25 2.13
CA ILE A 183 15.81 -2.45 2.19
C ILE A 183 16.55 -1.11 2.20
N LEU A 184 16.08 -0.13 1.41
CA LEU A 184 16.72 1.19 1.35
C LEU A 184 16.46 2.00 2.60
N LEU A 185 15.29 1.85 3.22
CA LEU A 185 14.96 2.45 4.50
C LEU A 185 15.84 1.92 5.63
N GLU A 186 16.10 0.60 5.68
CA GLU A 186 16.94 -0.01 6.71
C GLU A 186 18.42 0.43 6.66
N GLN A 187 18.89 0.84 5.49
CA GLN A 187 20.30 1.26 5.30
C GLN A 187 20.56 2.70 5.75
N ASN A 188 19.53 3.44 6.12
CA ASN A 188 19.61 4.84 6.44
C ASN A 188 19.03 5.13 7.84
N ASP A 189 19.51 6.22 8.47
CA ASP A 189 18.92 6.73 9.70
C ASP A 189 17.71 7.64 9.39
N PRO A 190 16.77 7.79 10.37
CA PRO A 190 15.56 8.58 10.18
C PRO A 190 15.81 10.04 9.82
N GLU A 191 16.79 10.69 10.46
CA GLU A 191 17.08 12.12 10.25
C GLU A 191 17.66 12.33 8.86
N GLY A 192 18.63 11.52 8.44
CA GLY A 192 19.23 11.56 7.11
C GLY A 192 18.22 11.31 6.00
N LEU A 193 17.23 10.42 6.23
CA LEU A 193 16.15 10.20 5.25
C LEU A 193 15.21 11.40 5.12
N HIS A 194 14.89 12.09 6.22
CA HIS A 194 14.09 13.31 6.16
C HIS A 194 14.83 14.44 5.43
N GLU A 195 16.12 14.62 5.68
CA GLU A 195 16.96 15.58 4.98
C GLU A 195 17.02 15.26 3.47
N SER A 196 17.25 14.00 3.13
CA SER A 196 17.30 13.53 1.75
C SER A 196 15.95 13.73 1.04
N ALA A 197 14.84 13.41 1.69
CA ALA A 197 13.48 13.62 1.14
C ALA A 197 13.20 15.11 0.89
N SER A 198 13.63 15.97 1.81
CA SER A 198 13.54 17.43 1.65
C SER A 198 14.38 17.92 0.47
N ALA A 199 15.62 17.44 0.33
CA ALA A 199 16.52 17.82 -0.76
C ALA A 199 15.98 17.34 -2.11
N VAL A 200 15.52 16.08 -2.22
CA VAL A 200 14.96 15.52 -3.46
C VAL A 200 13.67 16.23 -3.83
N SER A 201 12.75 16.45 -2.88
CA SER A 201 11.50 17.20 -3.17
C SER A 201 11.78 18.63 -3.66
N SER A 202 12.81 19.27 -3.10
CA SER A 202 13.24 20.62 -3.53
C SER A 202 13.84 20.61 -4.94
N LEU A 203 14.60 19.56 -5.30
CA LEU A 203 15.12 19.39 -6.66
C LEU A 203 13.99 19.17 -7.66
N VAL A 204 13.03 18.28 -7.34
CA VAL A 204 11.83 18.02 -8.15
C VAL A 204 11.05 19.32 -8.36
N LEU A 205 10.79 20.10 -7.32
CA LEU A 205 10.07 21.37 -7.45
C LEU A 205 10.80 22.40 -8.31
N ARG A 206 12.15 22.46 -8.26
CA ARG A 206 12.92 23.28 -9.17
C ARG A 206 12.79 22.84 -10.63
N SER A 207 12.73 21.53 -10.88
CA SER A 207 12.53 21.01 -12.26
C SER A 207 11.11 21.25 -12.78
N LEU A 208 10.13 21.41 -11.90
CA LEU A 208 8.74 21.71 -12.25
C LEU A 208 8.46 23.23 -12.37
N ALA A 209 9.41 24.10 -12.04
CA ALA A 209 9.21 25.55 -12.10
C ALA A 209 8.85 26.01 -13.52
N PRO A 210 7.91 26.99 -13.69
CA PRO A 210 7.46 27.51 -14.97
C PRO A 210 8.55 28.09 -15.86
#